data_7690bf62dc988d6c525e09a656824fb0
#
_entry.id   7690bf62dc988d6c525e09a656824fb0
#
_cell.length_a   1.000
_cell.length_b   1.000
_cell.length_c   1.000
_cell.angle_alpha   90.00
_cell.angle_beta   90.00
_cell.angle_gamma   90.00
#
_symmetry.space_group_name_H-M   'P 1'
#
loop_
_entity.id
_entity.type
_entity.pdbx_description
1 polymer ?
#
loop_
_entity_poly.entity_id
_entity_poly.type
_entity_poly.pdbx_seq_one_letter_code
_entity_poly.pdbx_strand_id
1 'polypeptide(L)'
;TKDIATTVVVITKAPEQTVKNILYLSRMMQFGDSMLPVGAFAFSNGLESAVQKGVVYDTETLRQYTHTALEQAAKGDAVAVVWATRAALSGDLEELIRIDREVLCRKLNEENRLMATRMGRKLAEMGADITENPLVIGWRDTIKDGRAPGTYPVSLAIQFVAMGLSTQEKLDAGTLDEVLTVHQY
;
A
#
# COMPACT_ATOMS: atom_id res chain seq x y z
N THR A 1 11.78 5.79 -62.15
CA THR A 1 12.33 5.16 -60.94
C THR A 1 12.15 6.10 -59.80
N LYS A 2 11.18 5.85 -58.90
CA LYS A 2 10.95 6.64 -57.67
C LYS A 2 11.84 6.05 -56.59
N ASP A 3 12.77 6.87 -56.12
CA ASP A 3 13.55 6.55 -54.93
C ASP A 3 12.63 6.44 -53.69
N ILE A 4 12.54 5.26 -53.17
CA ILE A 4 11.90 5.03 -51.86
C ILE A 4 12.96 5.39 -50.83
N ALA A 5 12.87 6.61 -50.31
CA ALA A 5 13.67 7.03 -49.16
C ALA A 5 13.31 6.14 -47.96
N THR A 6 14.19 5.25 -47.61
CA THR A 6 14.08 4.43 -46.37
C THR A 6 14.21 5.38 -45.17
N THR A 7 13.08 5.75 -44.57
CA THR A 7 13.07 6.48 -43.32
C THR A 7 13.60 5.54 -42.24
N VAL A 8 14.86 5.68 -41.88
CA VAL A 8 15.42 5.03 -40.70
C VAL A 8 14.86 5.72 -39.43
N VAL A 9 13.93 5.06 -38.79
CA VAL A 9 13.48 5.49 -37.47
C VAL A 9 14.60 5.21 -36.46
N VAL A 10 15.36 6.22 -36.12
CA VAL A 10 16.34 6.16 -35.03
C VAL A 10 15.56 6.10 -33.73
N ILE A 11 15.39 4.92 -33.16
CA ILE A 11 14.86 4.78 -31.81
C ILE A 11 15.96 5.28 -30.86
N THR A 12 15.90 6.57 -30.52
CA THR A 12 16.77 7.14 -29.48
C THR A 12 16.38 6.49 -28.15
N LYS A 13 17.38 5.91 -27.47
CA LYS A 13 17.20 5.37 -26.12
C LYS A 13 16.59 6.48 -25.23
N ALA A 14 15.43 6.19 -24.61
CA ALA A 14 14.83 7.15 -23.70
C ALA A 14 15.83 7.54 -22.60
N PRO A 15 15.84 8.80 -22.16
CA PRO A 15 16.70 9.23 -21.07
C PRO A 15 16.54 8.30 -19.86
N GLU A 16 17.62 7.93 -19.21
CA GLU A 16 17.63 7.01 -18.07
C GLU A 16 16.64 7.42 -16.98
N GLN A 17 16.50 8.72 -16.74
CA GLN A 17 15.55 9.28 -15.80
C GLN A 17 14.09 9.01 -16.23
N THR A 18 13.78 9.10 -17.52
CA THR A 18 12.43 8.79 -18.03
C THR A 18 12.07 7.33 -17.83
N VAL A 19 13.01 6.40 -18.06
CA VAL A 19 12.80 4.97 -17.80
C VAL A 19 12.57 4.71 -16.32
N LYS A 20 13.35 5.34 -15.44
CA LYS A 20 13.16 5.23 -13.98
C LYS A 20 11.80 5.74 -13.54
N ASN A 21 11.34 6.88 -14.08
CA ASN A 21 10.03 7.45 -13.76
C ASN A 21 8.87 6.54 -14.24
N ILE A 22 8.99 5.95 -15.43
CA ILE A 22 7.97 5.01 -15.95
C ILE A 22 7.91 3.75 -15.09
N LEU A 23 9.05 3.17 -14.74
CA LEU A 23 9.11 2.00 -13.86
C LEU A 23 8.50 2.30 -12.48
N TYR A 24 8.80 3.45 -11.93
CA TYR A 24 8.24 3.93 -10.68
C TYR A 24 6.71 4.00 -10.75
N LEU A 25 6.16 4.71 -11.73
CA LEU A 25 4.71 4.83 -11.94
C LEU A 25 4.04 3.46 -12.18
N SER A 26 4.66 2.60 -12.98
CA SER A 26 4.12 1.26 -13.24
C SER A 26 4.05 0.41 -11.95
N ARG A 27 5.05 0.51 -11.09
CA ARG A 27 5.06 -0.18 -9.79
C ARG A 27 4.03 0.41 -8.83
N MET A 28 3.88 1.74 -8.81
CA MET A 28 2.81 2.37 -8.03
C MET A 28 1.43 1.85 -8.45
N MET A 29 1.16 1.84 -9.75
CA MET A 29 -0.10 1.32 -10.26
C MET A 29 -0.30 -0.15 -9.92
N GLN A 30 0.74 -0.97 -10.02
CA GLN A 30 0.67 -2.40 -9.71
C GLN A 30 0.34 -2.68 -8.25
N PHE A 31 1.01 -2.02 -7.32
CA PHE A 31 0.82 -2.26 -5.87
C PHE A 31 -0.31 -1.43 -5.27
N GLY A 32 -0.75 -0.36 -5.95
CA GLY A 32 -1.92 0.44 -5.60
C GLY A 32 -3.22 -0.07 -6.20
N ASP A 33 -3.18 -1.08 -7.06
CA ASP A 33 -4.37 -1.63 -7.69
C ASP A 33 -5.21 -2.42 -6.68
N SER A 34 -6.50 -2.09 -6.60
CA SER A 34 -7.48 -2.83 -5.79
C SER A 34 -7.61 -4.30 -6.19
N MET A 35 -7.22 -4.65 -7.40
CA MET A 35 -7.19 -6.04 -7.93
C MET A 35 -5.95 -6.82 -7.51
N LEU A 36 -4.98 -6.19 -6.83
CA LEU A 36 -3.81 -6.92 -6.32
C LEU A 36 -4.29 -8.06 -5.41
N PRO A 37 -3.89 -9.33 -5.65
CA PRO A 37 -4.51 -10.50 -5.00
C PRO A 37 -4.01 -10.70 -3.56
N VAL A 38 -4.15 -9.67 -2.73
CA VAL A 38 -3.87 -9.70 -1.29
C VAL A 38 -5.05 -10.18 -0.45
N GLY A 39 -6.20 -10.45 -1.09
CA GLY A 39 -7.40 -10.95 -0.42
C GLY A 39 -8.34 -9.85 0.09
N ALA A 40 -8.19 -8.60 -0.36
CA ALA A 40 -9.04 -7.47 0.02
C ALA A 40 -10.51 -7.66 -0.35
N PHE A 41 -10.79 -8.31 -1.48
CA PHE A 41 -12.14 -8.53 -2.02
C PHE A 41 -13.08 -9.36 -1.11
N ALA A 42 -12.51 -10.13 -0.19
CA ALA A 42 -13.28 -10.96 0.72
C ALA A 42 -13.90 -10.19 1.90
N PHE A 43 -13.60 -8.90 2.02
CA PHE A 43 -13.99 -8.10 3.18
C PHE A 43 -14.79 -6.87 2.77
N SER A 44 -16.01 -6.76 3.32
CA SER A 44 -16.92 -5.63 3.08
C SER A 44 -16.69 -4.45 4.05
N ASN A 45 -15.68 -4.52 4.93
CA ASN A 45 -15.45 -3.54 6.01
C ASN A 45 -16.70 -3.28 6.88
N GLY A 46 -17.56 -4.28 7.06
CA GLY A 46 -18.80 -4.20 7.84
C GLY A 46 -20.00 -3.62 7.07
N LEU A 47 -19.87 -3.27 5.79
CA LEU A 47 -20.97 -2.70 4.99
C LEU A 47 -22.14 -3.66 4.87
N GLU A 48 -21.89 -4.96 4.62
CA GLU A 48 -22.95 -5.96 4.55
C GLU A 48 -23.76 -6.04 5.85
N SER A 49 -23.08 -6.04 6.99
CA SER A 49 -23.73 -6.04 8.30
C SER A 49 -24.52 -4.76 8.54
N ALA A 50 -24.02 -3.61 8.09
CA ALA A 50 -24.71 -2.33 8.20
C ALA A 50 -25.99 -2.30 7.34
N VAL A 51 -25.95 -2.88 6.14
CA VAL A 51 -27.15 -3.04 5.27
C VAL A 51 -28.15 -4.00 5.90
N GLN A 52 -27.71 -5.16 6.38
CA GLN A 52 -28.61 -6.15 7.02
C GLN A 52 -29.29 -5.61 8.27
N LYS A 53 -28.62 -4.73 9.01
CA LYS A 53 -29.18 -4.10 10.23
C LYS A 53 -29.97 -2.83 9.94
N GLY A 54 -30.13 -2.44 8.68
CA GLY A 54 -30.87 -1.24 8.28
C GLY A 54 -30.17 0.08 8.66
N VAL A 55 -28.86 0.05 8.94
CA VAL A 55 -28.04 1.26 9.17
C VAL A 55 -27.74 1.93 7.84
N VAL A 56 -27.49 1.14 6.79
CA VAL A 56 -27.34 1.60 5.43
C VAL A 56 -28.52 1.07 4.62
N TYR A 57 -29.36 1.96 4.11
CA TYR A 57 -30.58 1.60 3.38
C TYR A 57 -30.87 2.49 2.16
N ASP A 58 -30.12 3.58 1.99
CA ASP A 58 -30.20 4.49 0.83
C ASP A 58 -28.84 5.10 0.51
N THR A 59 -28.80 5.92 -0.54
CA THR A 59 -27.57 6.58 -1.01
C THR A 59 -26.97 7.52 0.04
N GLU A 60 -27.81 8.23 0.79
CA GLU A 60 -27.30 9.19 1.80
C GLU A 60 -26.68 8.45 3.00
N THR A 61 -27.29 7.40 3.50
CA THR A 61 -26.73 6.59 4.57
C THR A 61 -25.49 5.83 4.13
N LEU A 62 -25.41 5.41 2.86
CA LEU A 62 -24.20 4.83 2.28
C LEU A 62 -23.08 5.88 2.23
N ARG A 63 -23.38 7.10 1.83
CA ARG A 63 -22.39 8.21 1.80
C ARG A 63 -21.84 8.50 3.19
N GLN A 64 -22.70 8.55 4.22
CA GLN A 64 -22.29 8.76 5.60
C GLN A 64 -21.43 7.62 6.13
N TYR A 65 -21.79 6.39 5.82
CA TYR A 65 -21.01 5.20 6.17
C TYR A 65 -19.62 5.26 5.56
N THR A 66 -19.54 5.54 4.26
CA THR A 66 -18.27 5.67 3.52
C THR A 66 -17.40 6.78 4.09
N HIS A 67 -17.96 7.95 4.38
CA HIS A 67 -17.24 9.06 4.99
C HIS A 67 -16.65 8.66 6.35
N THR A 68 -17.43 7.98 7.19
CA THR A 68 -16.95 7.49 8.49
C THR A 68 -15.81 6.47 8.34
N ALA A 69 -15.92 5.55 7.39
CA ALA A 69 -14.87 4.56 7.11
C ALA A 69 -13.58 5.23 6.63
N LEU A 70 -13.67 6.24 5.75
CA LEU A 70 -12.53 7.01 5.28
C LEU A 70 -11.87 7.82 6.41
N GLU A 71 -12.65 8.46 7.28
CA GLU A 71 -12.12 9.15 8.45
C GLU A 71 -11.37 8.20 9.40
N GLN A 72 -11.90 7.00 9.63
CA GLN A 72 -11.23 5.99 10.45
C GLN A 72 -9.92 5.53 9.82
N ALA A 73 -9.91 5.30 8.51
CA ALA A 73 -8.69 4.95 7.79
C ALA A 73 -7.64 6.07 7.86
N ALA A 74 -8.05 7.32 7.66
CA ALA A 74 -7.17 8.48 7.70
C ALA A 74 -6.55 8.71 9.10
N LYS A 75 -7.35 8.53 10.17
CA LYS A 75 -6.91 8.74 11.57
C LYS A 75 -6.19 7.51 12.16
N GLY A 76 -6.25 6.37 11.50
CA GLY A 76 -5.65 5.11 11.95
C GLY A 76 -4.56 4.59 11.03
N ASP A 77 -4.97 3.92 9.98
CA ASP A 77 -4.05 3.20 9.09
C ASP A 77 -3.10 4.13 8.33
N ALA A 78 -3.58 5.29 7.86
CA ALA A 78 -2.73 6.27 7.19
C ALA A 78 -1.65 6.84 8.10
N VAL A 79 -1.97 7.11 9.36
CA VAL A 79 -0.98 7.54 10.36
C VAL A 79 0.09 6.46 10.56
N ALA A 80 -0.31 5.19 10.63
CA ALA A 80 0.62 4.08 10.74
C ALA A 80 1.52 3.96 9.51
N VAL A 81 0.98 4.17 8.29
CA VAL A 81 1.78 4.20 7.04
C VAL A 81 2.87 5.25 7.12
N VAL A 82 2.55 6.47 7.59
CA VAL A 82 3.54 7.55 7.71
C VAL A 82 4.68 7.18 8.66
N TRP A 83 4.34 6.67 9.85
CA TRP A 83 5.36 6.27 10.83
C TRP A 83 6.18 5.09 10.36
N ALA A 84 5.53 4.07 9.78
CA ALA A 84 6.22 2.91 9.23
C ALA A 84 7.14 3.28 8.06
N THR A 85 6.74 4.24 7.21
CA THR A 85 7.59 4.77 6.15
C THR A 85 8.86 5.41 6.72
N ARG A 86 8.75 6.22 7.76
CA ARG A 86 9.91 6.85 8.42
C ARG A 86 10.83 5.81 9.03
N ALA A 87 10.28 4.83 9.75
CA ALA A 87 11.04 3.74 10.33
C ALA A 87 11.74 2.87 9.26
N ALA A 88 11.07 2.59 8.15
CA ALA A 88 11.65 1.84 7.03
C ALA A 88 12.80 2.60 6.36
N LEU A 89 12.66 3.93 6.18
CA LEU A 89 13.71 4.78 5.62
C LEU A 89 14.95 4.86 6.53
N SER A 90 14.77 4.87 7.84
CA SER A 90 15.87 4.85 8.81
C SER A 90 16.46 3.45 9.06
N GLY A 91 15.83 2.39 8.52
CA GLY A 91 16.23 1.00 8.76
C GLY A 91 15.92 0.50 10.16
N ASP A 92 15.00 1.15 10.89
CA ASP A 92 14.64 0.79 12.27
C ASP A 92 13.58 -0.32 12.28
N LEU A 93 14.06 -1.57 12.30
CA LEU A 93 13.21 -2.76 12.31
C LEU A 93 12.40 -2.87 13.62
N GLU A 94 12.96 -2.51 14.76
CA GLU A 94 12.25 -2.63 16.03
C GLU A 94 11.10 -1.63 16.12
N GLU A 95 11.28 -0.42 15.58
CA GLU A 95 10.20 0.56 15.46
C GLU A 95 9.11 0.09 14.49
N LEU A 96 9.46 -0.54 13.36
CA LEU A 96 8.48 -1.16 12.45
C LEU A 96 7.64 -2.22 13.17
N ILE A 97 8.28 -3.10 13.94
CA ILE A 97 7.59 -4.13 14.72
C ILE A 97 6.66 -3.49 15.76
N ARG A 98 7.11 -2.43 16.44
CA ARG A 98 6.31 -1.70 17.43
C ARG A 98 5.06 -1.09 16.80
N ILE A 99 5.22 -0.39 15.67
CA ILE A 99 4.11 0.21 14.92
C ILE A 99 3.12 -0.86 14.46
N ASP A 100 3.61 -1.97 13.94
CA ASP A 100 2.78 -3.08 13.43
C ASP A 100 1.91 -3.69 14.53
N ARG A 101 2.46 -3.87 15.72
CA ARG A 101 1.71 -4.31 16.90
C ARG A 101 0.67 -3.29 17.33
N GLU A 102 0.99 -2.00 17.32
CA GLU A 102 0.02 -0.94 17.63
C GLU A 102 -1.14 -0.91 16.64
N VAL A 103 -0.88 -1.05 15.34
CA VAL A 103 -1.93 -1.16 14.32
C VAL A 103 -2.89 -2.31 14.67
N LEU A 104 -2.35 -3.48 14.97
CA LEU A 104 -3.17 -4.63 15.32
C LEU A 104 -4.01 -4.40 16.59
N CYS A 105 -3.43 -3.79 17.62
CA CYS A 105 -4.11 -3.46 18.87
C CYS A 105 -5.29 -2.49 18.67
N ARG A 106 -5.20 -1.60 17.68
CA ARG A 106 -6.26 -0.63 17.36
C ARG A 106 -7.42 -1.23 16.56
N LYS A 107 -7.29 -2.44 16.02
CA LYS A 107 -8.38 -3.13 15.35
C LYS A 107 -9.34 -3.72 16.39
N LEU A 108 -10.56 -3.17 16.47
CA LEU A 108 -11.50 -3.45 17.56
C LEU A 108 -12.08 -4.85 17.51
N ASN A 109 -12.30 -5.41 16.34
CA ASN A 109 -12.90 -6.73 16.17
C ASN A 109 -11.93 -7.73 15.53
N GLU A 110 -12.26 -9.02 15.69
CA GLU A 110 -11.43 -10.12 15.19
C GLU A 110 -11.35 -10.15 13.67
N GLU A 111 -12.44 -9.84 12.98
CA GLU A 111 -12.49 -9.80 11.52
C GLU A 111 -11.52 -8.76 10.95
N ASN A 112 -11.49 -7.55 11.51
CA ASN A 112 -10.55 -6.50 11.09
C ASN A 112 -9.10 -6.86 11.40
N ARG A 113 -8.82 -7.54 12.52
CA ARG A 113 -7.47 -8.06 12.83
C ARG A 113 -7.04 -9.11 11.83
N LEU A 114 -7.94 -10.03 11.51
CA LEU A 114 -7.70 -11.10 10.55
C LEU A 114 -7.48 -10.54 9.15
N MET A 115 -8.32 -9.60 8.72
CA MET A 115 -8.18 -8.90 7.44
C MET A 115 -6.82 -8.20 7.35
N ALA A 116 -6.50 -7.33 8.31
CA ALA A 116 -5.28 -6.56 8.30
C ALA A 116 -4.03 -7.45 8.22
N THR A 117 -3.99 -8.54 8.97
CA THR A 117 -2.84 -9.47 8.99
C THR A 117 -2.78 -10.36 7.76
N ARG A 118 -3.90 -10.88 7.26
CA ARG A 118 -3.91 -11.69 6.02
C ARG A 118 -3.44 -10.90 4.82
N MET A 119 -4.00 -9.70 4.64
CA MET A 119 -3.61 -8.82 3.54
C MET A 119 -2.14 -8.41 3.62
N GLY A 120 -1.68 -7.99 4.80
CA GLY A 120 -0.31 -7.52 4.98
C GLY A 120 0.73 -8.62 4.81
N ARG A 121 0.49 -9.82 5.32
CA ARG A 121 1.35 -11.00 5.10
C ARG A 121 1.42 -11.36 3.63
N LYS A 122 0.27 -11.40 2.96
CA LYS A 122 0.23 -11.70 1.53
C LYS A 122 0.96 -10.66 0.69
N LEU A 123 0.82 -9.36 1.04
CA LEU A 123 1.55 -8.29 0.39
C LEU A 123 3.07 -8.43 0.60
N ALA A 124 3.52 -8.74 1.81
CA ALA A 124 4.94 -8.95 2.12
C ALA A 124 5.53 -10.14 1.34
N GLU A 125 4.79 -11.26 1.24
CA GLU A 125 5.18 -12.42 0.43
C GLU A 125 5.32 -12.05 -1.05
N MET A 126 4.25 -11.53 -1.66
CA MET A 126 4.24 -11.17 -3.08
C MET A 126 5.26 -10.07 -3.39
N GLY A 127 5.36 -9.07 -2.51
CA GLY A 127 6.32 -7.98 -2.66
C GLY A 127 7.76 -8.48 -2.63
N ALA A 128 8.09 -9.40 -1.74
CA ALA A 128 9.41 -10.01 -1.67
C ALA A 128 9.75 -10.78 -2.97
N ASP A 129 8.80 -11.56 -3.49
CA ASP A 129 9.00 -12.35 -4.70
C ASP A 129 9.08 -11.49 -5.99
N ILE A 130 8.31 -10.39 -6.04
CA ILE A 130 8.26 -9.50 -7.22
C ILE A 130 9.44 -8.52 -7.26
N THR A 131 9.81 -7.98 -6.10
CA THR A 131 10.82 -6.90 -6.04
C THR A 131 12.22 -7.40 -5.74
N GLU A 132 12.35 -8.59 -5.15
CA GLU A 132 13.62 -9.14 -4.63
C GLU A 132 14.38 -8.15 -3.74
N ASN A 133 13.65 -7.19 -3.14
CA ASN A 133 14.24 -6.13 -2.35
C ASN A 133 14.58 -6.62 -0.94
N PRO A 134 15.82 -6.43 -0.45
CA PRO A 134 16.24 -6.93 0.87
C PRO A 134 15.37 -6.42 2.03
N LEU A 135 14.83 -5.18 1.96
CA LEU A 135 13.96 -4.63 2.98
C LEU A 135 12.64 -5.41 3.07
N VAL A 136 12.01 -5.71 1.92
CA VAL A 136 10.75 -6.47 1.88
C VAL A 136 10.97 -7.93 2.27
N ILE A 137 12.08 -8.53 1.82
CA ILE A 137 12.48 -9.89 2.21
C ILE A 137 12.66 -9.97 3.73
N GLY A 138 13.41 -9.04 4.32
CA GLY A 138 13.62 -8.98 5.77
C GLY A 138 12.32 -8.79 6.56
N TRP A 139 11.39 -8.00 6.05
CA TRP A 139 10.07 -7.84 6.66
C TRP A 139 9.25 -9.13 6.60
N ARG A 140 9.16 -9.77 5.43
CA ARG A 140 8.52 -11.08 5.26
C ARG A 140 9.06 -12.10 6.24
N ASP A 141 10.38 -12.19 6.40
CA ASP A 141 11.03 -13.15 7.30
C ASP A 141 10.74 -12.81 8.77
N THR A 142 10.73 -11.53 9.14
CA THR A 142 10.32 -11.06 10.48
C THR A 142 8.88 -11.50 10.82
N ILE A 143 7.98 -11.45 9.84
CA ILE A 143 6.60 -11.94 10.00
C ILE A 143 6.58 -13.47 10.16
N LYS A 144 7.34 -14.20 9.32
CA LYS A 144 7.42 -15.68 9.38
C LYS A 144 7.97 -16.18 10.71
N ASP A 145 8.92 -15.46 11.28
CA ASP A 145 9.51 -15.75 12.58
C ASP A 145 8.58 -15.40 13.76
N GLY A 146 7.39 -14.87 13.48
CA GLY A 146 6.41 -14.49 14.50
C GLY A 146 6.76 -13.25 15.32
N ARG A 147 7.78 -12.49 14.91
CA ARG A 147 8.20 -11.26 15.59
C ARG A 147 7.25 -10.09 15.33
N ALA A 148 6.63 -10.05 14.16
CA ALA A 148 5.66 -9.03 13.76
C ALA A 148 4.33 -9.66 13.33
N PRO A 149 3.18 -9.03 13.59
CA PRO A 149 1.86 -9.44 13.09
C PRO A 149 1.77 -9.47 11.56
N GLY A 150 2.40 -8.52 10.87
CA GLY A 150 2.34 -8.33 9.44
C GLY A 150 1.05 -7.68 8.99
N THR A 151 0.73 -6.51 9.53
CA THR A 151 -0.47 -5.76 9.15
C THR A 151 -0.31 -5.08 7.80
N TYR A 152 -1.43 -4.86 7.11
CA TYR A 152 -1.43 -4.28 5.76
C TYR A 152 -0.79 -2.88 5.68
N PRO A 153 -1.12 -1.92 6.57
CA PRO A 153 -0.52 -0.58 6.51
C PRO A 153 1.01 -0.57 6.59
N VAL A 154 1.58 -1.40 7.48
CA VAL A 154 3.04 -1.47 7.65
C VAL A 154 3.70 -2.18 6.48
N SER A 155 3.14 -3.29 6.01
CA SER A 155 3.66 -3.99 4.82
C SER A 155 3.58 -3.11 3.57
N LEU A 156 2.53 -2.30 3.42
CA LEU A 156 2.37 -1.35 2.32
C LEU A 156 3.42 -0.25 2.36
N ALA A 157 3.66 0.34 3.53
CA ALA A 157 4.70 1.35 3.72
C ALA A 157 6.09 0.84 3.33
N ILE A 158 6.45 -0.36 3.80
CA ILE A 158 7.72 -1.01 3.49
C ILE A 158 7.84 -1.29 1.99
N GLN A 159 6.75 -1.75 1.36
CA GLN A 159 6.73 -2.00 -0.07
C GLN A 159 6.97 -0.73 -0.88
N PHE A 160 6.34 0.39 -0.50
CA PHE A 160 6.53 1.67 -1.16
C PHE A 160 7.94 2.24 -0.96
N VAL A 161 8.51 2.13 0.23
CA VAL A 161 9.92 2.51 0.47
C VAL A 161 10.87 1.69 -0.40
N ALA A 162 10.66 0.39 -0.49
CA ALA A 162 11.47 -0.50 -1.31
C ALA A 162 11.42 -0.15 -2.81
N MET A 163 10.30 0.41 -3.26
CA MET A 163 10.14 0.89 -4.64
C MET A 163 10.72 2.30 -4.88
N GLY A 164 11.27 2.95 -3.85
CA GLY A 164 11.82 4.30 -3.93
C GLY A 164 10.76 5.40 -3.94
N LEU A 165 9.55 5.11 -3.40
CA LEU A 165 8.42 6.03 -3.37
C LEU A 165 8.53 7.14 -2.32
N SER A 166 9.43 7.01 -1.37
CA SER A 166 9.62 7.99 -0.32
C SER A 166 11.07 8.39 -0.19
N THR A 167 11.40 9.58 -0.68
CA THR A 167 12.51 10.34 -0.14
C THR A 167 11.98 11.18 1.02
N GLN A 168 12.80 11.44 2.04
CA GLN A 168 12.43 12.32 3.16
C GLN A 168 11.89 13.68 2.66
N GLU A 169 12.47 14.20 1.58
CA GLU A 169 12.03 15.43 0.90
C GLU A 169 10.59 15.36 0.39
N LYS A 170 10.13 14.20 -0.06
CA LYS A 170 8.74 14.01 -0.52
C LYS A 170 7.76 13.89 0.64
N LEU A 171 8.15 13.30 1.76
CA LEU A 171 7.33 13.26 2.98
C LEU A 171 7.15 14.67 3.59
N ASP A 172 8.20 15.50 3.52
CA ASP A 172 8.17 16.88 4.02
C ASP A 172 7.40 17.82 3.08
N ALA A 173 7.31 17.50 1.77
CA ALA A 173 6.64 18.30 0.74
C ALA A 173 5.12 18.05 0.61
N GLY A 174 4.48 17.34 1.53
CA GLY A 174 3.03 17.14 1.52
C GLY A 174 2.52 15.94 0.72
N THR A 175 3.40 15.02 0.34
CA THR A 175 3.06 13.77 -0.39
C THR A 175 2.22 12.77 0.45
N LEU A 176 1.82 13.13 1.65
CA LEU A 176 0.79 12.44 2.42
C LEU A 176 -0.50 12.27 1.60
N ASP A 177 -0.84 13.25 0.78
CA ASP A 177 -2.01 13.20 -0.10
C ASP A 177 -1.87 12.12 -1.19
N GLU A 178 -0.67 11.87 -1.73
CA GLU A 178 -0.46 10.83 -2.74
C GLU A 178 -0.55 9.42 -2.15
N VAL A 179 0.00 9.19 -0.96
CA VAL A 179 -0.11 7.90 -0.26
C VAL A 179 -1.55 7.63 0.18
N LEU A 180 -2.27 8.67 0.59
CA LEU A 180 -3.69 8.60 0.95
C LEU A 180 -4.58 8.41 -0.27
N THR A 181 -4.23 9.01 -1.42
CA THR A 181 -5.02 8.91 -2.66
C THR A 181 -4.97 7.49 -3.25
N VAL A 182 -3.85 6.79 -3.13
CA VAL A 182 -3.73 5.37 -3.56
C VAL A 182 -4.63 4.44 -2.72
N HIS A 183 -5.06 4.86 -1.54
CA HIS A 183 -5.92 4.07 -0.64
C HIS A 183 -7.42 4.38 -0.81
N GLN A 184 -7.80 5.33 -1.66
CA GLN A 184 -9.19 5.79 -1.83
C GLN A 184 -9.95 5.10 -2.97
N TYR A 185 -9.34 4.14 -3.68
CA TYR A 185 -9.99 3.41 -4.77
C TYR A 185 -10.12 1.94 -4.46
#